data_b9d7181a8a36f78c37e94747728a15d7
#
_entry.id   b9d7181a8a36f78c37e94747728a15d7
#
_cell.length_a   1.000
_cell.length_b   1.000
_cell.length_c   1.000
_cell.angle_alpha   90.00
_cell.angle_beta   90.00
_cell.angle_gamma   90.00
#
_symmetry.space_group_name_H-M   'P 1'
#
loop_
_entity.id
_entity.type
_entity.pdbx_description
1 polymer ?
#
loop_
_entity_poly.entity_id
_entity_poly.type
_entity_poly.pdbx_seq_one_letter_code
_entity_poly.pdbx_strand_id
1 'polypeptide(L)'
;EAGKADRMSKAQDYAINNSQPMIDAAMRDDYRTLTEQTLPGINMASSGGGNINSSRAGVADAVATRGYNDRRADVSAGVQNQLMNQSLGEQQSQFNNMMAANQGLFQGYGAGMDTLGRAGNFMTQAGGNFRNYNQGALNDARMRYENDRDFALDQNIKYQKGMLGQADY
;
A
#
# COMPACT_ATOMS: atom_id res chain seq x y z
N GLU A 1 21.06 0.87 2.07
CA GLU A 1 21.61 1.31 3.39
C GLU A 1 21.19 2.74 3.74
N ALA A 2 21.23 3.70 2.81
CA ALA A 2 20.82 5.09 3.08
C ALA A 2 19.40 5.24 3.65
N GLY A 3 18.42 4.50 3.13
CA GLY A 3 17.05 4.56 3.64
C GLY A 3 16.84 3.94 5.03
N LYS A 4 17.76 3.06 5.48
CA LYS A 4 17.72 2.52 6.85
C LYS A 4 18.26 3.54 7.85
N ALA A 5 19.34 4.23 7.50
CA ALA A 5 19.93 5.28 8.32
C ALA A 5 18.96 6.45 8.52
N ASP A 6 18.28 6.89 7.45
CA ASP A 6 17.26 7.95 7.52
C ASP A 6 16.07 7.58 8.42
N ARG A 7 15.60 6.33 8.36
CA ARG A 7 14.52 5.82 9.22
C ARG A 7 14.94 5.79 10.68
N MET A 8 16.15 5.34 10.98
CA MET A 8 16.68 5.34 12.35
C MET A 8 16.81 6.75 12.92
N SER A 9 17.31 7.69 12.12
CA SER A 9 17.41 9.11 12.54
C SER A 9 16.04 9.68 12.87
N LYS A 10 15.04 9.50 11.99
CA LYS A 10 13.67 9.96 12.24
C LYS A 10 13.03 9.33 13.47
N ALA A 11 13.25 8.04 13.70
CA ALA A 11 12.76 7.36 14.88
C ALA A 11 13.41 7.89 16.17
N GLN A 12 14.70 8.19 16.11
CA GLN A 12 15.43 8.77 17.22
C GLN A 12 14.97 10.20 17.53
N ASP A 13 14.80 11.04 16.50
CA ASP A 13 14.27 12.41 16.66
C ASP A 13 12.85 12.39 17.24
N TYR A 14 11.99 11.49 16.77
CA TYR A 14 10.65 11.29 17.33
C TYR A 14 10.70 10.89 18.80
N ALA A 15 11.56 9.94 19.16
CA ALA A 15 11.71 9.48 20.53
C ALA A 15 12.21 10.61 21.46
N ILE A 16 13.19 11.39 21.04
CA ILE A 16 13.72 12.51 21.81
C ILE A 16 12.64 13.58 22.02
N ASN A 17 11.96 13.98 20.96
CA ASN A 17 10.99 15.07 21.01
C ASN A 17 9.72 14.73 21.81
N ASN A 18 9.33 13.45 21.88
CA ASN A 18 8.10 13.01 22.53
C ASN A 18 8.32 12.31 23.89
N SER A 19 9.58 12.10 24.31
CA SER A 19 9.86 11.38 25.55
C SER A 19 9.57 12.19 26.81
N GLN A 20 9.77 13.52 26.81
CA GLN A 20 9.72 14.34 28.01
C GLN A 20 8.38 14.27 28.78
N PRO A 21 7.20 14.39 28.11
CA PRO A 21 5.92 14.27 28.84
C PRO A 21 5.71 12.89 29.47
N MET A 22 6.22 11.83 28.83
CA MET A 22 6.11 10.47 29.35
C MET A 22 7.02 10.23 30.53
N ILE A 23 8.25 10.77 30.49
CA ILE A 23 9.22 10.74 31.59
C ILE A 23 8.65 11.49 32.79
N ASP A 24 8.13 12.69 32.56
CA ASP A 24 7.56 13.53 33.64
C ASP A 24 6.33 12.86 34.26
N ALA A 25 5.51 12.19 33.47
CA ALA A 25 4.37 11.42 33.97
C ALA A 25 4.82 10.22 34.82
N ALA A 26 5.81 9.46 34.34
CA ALA A 26 6.35 8.26 35.01
C ALA A 26 7.08 8.64 36.32
N MET A 27 7.75 9.77 36.35
CA MET A 27 8.54 10.24 37.50
C MET A 27 7.76 11.11 38.49
N ARG A 28 6.49 11.41 38.23
CA ARG A 28 5.68 12.31 39.05
C ARG A 28 5.60 11.92 40.53
N ASP A 29 5.33 10.63 40.76
CA ASP A 29 5.17 10.11 42.12
C ASP A 29 6.52 10.00 42.84
N ASP A 30 7.59 9.68 42.13
CA ASP A 30 8.94 9.67 42.67
C ASP A 30 9.41 11.10 43.05
N TYR A 31 9.10 12.08 42.22
CA TYR A 31 9.37 13.50 42.51
C TYR A 31 8.61 13.97 43.73
N ARG A 32 7.33 13.60 43.86
CA ARG A 32 6.51 13.94 45.00
C ARG A 32 7.06 13.27 46.29
N THR A 33 7.40 12.01 46.23
CA THR A 33 8.00 11.28 47.33
C THR A 33 9.32 11.90 47.78
N LEU A 34 10.18 12.30 46.84
CA LEU A 34 11.44 12.97 47.16
C LEU A 34 11.20 14.31 47.87
N THR A 35 10.33 15.16 47.31
CA THR A 35 10.14 16.56 47.79
C THR A 35 9.25 16.67 49.02
N GLU A 36 8.23 15.82 49.14
CA GLU A 36 7.23 15.90 50.20
C GLU A 36 7.54 14.97 51.41
N GLN A 37 8.30 13.91 51.20
CA GLN A 37 8.58 12.92 52.24
C GLN A 37 10.06 12.77 52.55
N THR A 38 10.90 12.50 51.53
CA THR A 38 12.31 12.12 51.77
C THR A 38 13.14 13.30 52.25
N LEU A 39 13.14 14.42 51.53
CA LEU A 39 13.91 15.61 51.90
C LEU A 39 13.42 16.24 53.23
N PRO A 40 12.11 16.42 53.46
CA PRO A 40 11.62 16.86 54.76
C PRO A 40 11.94 15.88 55.88
N GLY A 41 11.88 14.58 55.64
CA GLY A 41 12.24 13.55 56.63
C GLY A 41 13.72 13.61 57.06
N ILE A 42 14.63 13.81 56.10
CA ILE A 42 16.06 14.01 56.39
C ILE A 42 16.28 15.27 57.22
N ASN A 43 15.62 16.36 56.87
CA ASN A 43 15.71 17.63 57.62
C ASN A 43 15.13 17.50 59.03
N MET A 44 14.00 16.81 59.19
CA MET A 44 13.38 16.60 60.52
C MET A 44 14.27 15.69 61.40
N ALA A 45 14.83 14.62 60.82
CA ALA A 45 15.76 13.74 61.57
C ALA A 45 17.04 14.51 62.05
N SER A 46 17.52 15.43 61.19
CA SER A 46 18.68 16.26 61.54
C SER A 46 18.35 17.30 62.62
N SER A 47 17.16 17.87 62.61
CA SER A 47 16.67 18.80 63.59
C SER A 47 16.50 18.19 64.99
N GLY A 48 15.91 16.98 65.01
CA GLY A 48 15.72 16.22 66.25
C GLY A 48 17.02 15.86 66.98
N GLY A 49 18.13 15.75 66.24
CA GLY A 49 19.46 15.55 66.79
C GLY A 49 20.25 16.81 67.16
N GLY A 50 19.62 18.02 67.02
CA GLY A 50 20.29 19.32 67.37
C GLY A 50 21.30 19.80 66.30
N ASN A 51 21.34 19.16 65.10
CA ASN A 51 22.34 19.37 64.07
C ASN A 51 21.70 19.83 62.74
N ILE A 52 20.97 20.94 62.74
CA ILE A 52 20.15 21.43 61.61
C ILE A 52 20.96 21.72 60.31
N ASN A 53 22.26 21.88 60.40
CA ASN A 53 23.16 22.10 59.24
C ASN A 53 24.37 21.15 59.26
N SER A 54 24.15 19.90 59.68
CA SER A 54 25.25 18.96 59.70
C SER A 54 25.63 18.47 58.28
N SER A 55 26.91 18.28 58.06
CA SER A 55 27.43 17.68 56.81
C SER A 55 26.74 16.35 56.48
N ARG A 56 26.23 15.63 57.50
CA ARG A 56 25.48 14.37 57.34
C ARG A 56 24.12 14.58 56.65
N ALA A 57 23.38 15.64 57.05
CA ALA A 57 22.11 15.96 56.36
C ALA A 57 22.34 16.32 54.91
N GLY A 58 23.33 17.19 54.64
CA GLY A 58 23.70 17.51 53.24
C GLY A 58 24.13 16.33 52.40
N VAL A 59 24.85 15.36 53.00
CA VAL A 59 25.20 14.11 52.28
C VAL A 59 23.97 13.25 52.06
N ALA A 60 23.04 13.13 53.00
CA ALA A 60 21.81 12.38 52.84
C ALA A 60 20.91 12.98 51.75
N ASP A 61 20.73 14.29 51.70
CA ASP A 61 20.02 15.02 50.64
C ASP A 61 20.67 14.81 49.28
N ALA A 62 22.01 14.87 49.20
CA ALA A 62 22.74 14.62 47.95
C ALA A 62 22.58 13.18 47.45
N VAL A 63 22.58 12.19 48.36
CA VAL A 63 22.35 10.80 48.02
C VAL A 63 20.91 10.57 47.52
N ALA A 64 19.91 11.11 48.20
CA ALA A 64 18.51 11.01 47.80
C ALA A 64 18.27 11.65 46.43
N THR A 65 18.81 12.85 46.21
CA THR A 65 18.72 13.57 44.92
C THR A 65 19.43 12.83 43.82
N ARG A 66 20.60 12.24 44.11
CA ARG A 66 21.30 11.39 43.10
C ARG A 66 20.49 10.18 42.73
N GLY A 67 19.95 9.45 43.72
CA GLY A 67 19.11 8.29 43.47
C GLY A 67 17.88 8.59 42.60
N TYR A 68 17.26 9.76 42.79
CA TYR A 68 16.19 10.25 41.94
C TYR A 68 16.67 10.54 40.51
N ASN A 69 17.82 11.20 40.34
CA ASN A 69 18.37 11.51 39.05
C ASN A 69 18.78 10.24 38.25
N ASP A 70 19.39 9.28 38.95
CA ASP A 70 19.74 7.99 38.35
C ASP A 70 18.50 7.26 37.84
N ARG A 71 17.45 7.19 38.65
CA ARG A 71 16.16 6.60 38.28
C ARG A 71 15.50 7.34 37.11
N ARG A 72 15.58 8.68 37.10
CA ARG A 72 15.09 9.48 35.99
C ARG A 72 15.85 9.20 34.68
N ALA A 73 17.15 8.98 34.74
CA ALA A 73 17.96 8.60 33.59
C ALA A 73 17.57 7.21 33.06
N ASP A 74 17.34 6.22 33.96
CA ASP A 74 16.90 4.88 33.58
C ASP A 74 15.51 4.91 32.91
N VAL A 75 14.55 5.64 33.50
CA VAL A 75 13.20 5.82 32.92
C VAL A 75 13.29 6.52 31.58
N SER A 76 14.12 7.55 31.46
CA SER A 76 14.34 8.27 30.20
C SER A 76 14.85 7.34 29.10
N ALA A 77 15.85 6.53 29.40
CA ALA A 77 16.39 5.56 28.45
C ALA A 77 15.32 4.51 28.06
N GLY A 78 14.52 4.03 29.02
CA GLY A 78 13.43 3.09 28.75
C GLY A 78 12.36 3.67 27.83
N VAL A 79 11.88 4.89 28.13
CA VAL A 79 10.86 5.59 27.33
C VAL A 79 11.37 5.90 25.92
N GLN A 80 12.61 6.37 25.79
CA GLN A 80 13.20 6.64 24.47
C GLN A 80 13.31 5.38 23.62
N ASN A 81 13.77 4.26 24.22
CA ASN A 81 13.83 2.97 23.52
C ASN A 81 12.45 2.48 23.09
N GLN A 82 11.43 2.64 23.94
CA GLN A 82 10.06 2.26 23.62
C GLN A 82 9.51 3.10 22.45
N LEU A 83 9.66 4.41 22.48
CA LEU A 83 9.21 5.31 21.40
C LEU A 83 9.96 5.07 20.10
N MET A 84 11.27 4.81 20.16
CA MET A 84 12.06 4.47 18.99
C MET A 84 11.57 3.17 18.34
N ASN A 85 11.32 2.12 19.14
CA ASN A 85 10.80 0.85 18.64
C ASN A 85 9.39 1.01 18.05
N GLN A 86 8.53 1.80 18.68
CA GLN A 86 7.20 2.11 18.16
C GLN A 86 7.29 2.82 16.81
N SER A 87 8.11 3.87 16.71
CA SER A 87 8.30 4.61 15.45
C SER A 87 8.87 3.76 14.32
N LEU A 88 9.82 2.87 14.63
CA LEU A 88 10.36 1.92 13.66
C LEU A 88 9.28 0.92 13.19
N GLY A 89 8.43 0.44 14.12
CA GLY A 89 7.31 -0.44 13.79
C GLY A 89 6.27 0.22 12.89
N GLU A 90 5.92 1.47 13.16
CA GLU A 90 5.02 2.27 12.32
C GLU A 90 5.58 2.50 10.91
N GLN A 91 6.85 2.85 10.80
CA GLN A 91 7.53 3.02 9.51
C GLN A 91 7.60 1.71 8.72
N GLN A 92 7.83 0.58 9.39
CA GLN A 92 7.81 -0.74 8.75
C GLN A 92 6.41 -1.09 8.24
N SER A 93 5.37 -0.80 9.03
CA SER A 93 3.98 -1.00 8.64
C SER A 93 3.61 -0.14 7.43
N GLN A 94 3.98 1.14 7.43
CA GLN A 94 3.75 2.04 6.28
C GLN A 94 4.46 1.54 5.02
N PHE A 95 5.70 1.06 5.15
CA PHE A 95 6.43 0.48 4.02
C PHE A 95 5.74 -0.77 3.47
N ASN A 96 5.30 -1.68 4.34
CA ASN A 96 4.56 -2.88 3.95
C ASN A 96 3.24 -2.54 3.24
N ASN A 97 2.50 -1.55 3.77
CA ASN A 97 1.25 -1.08 3.17
C ASN A 97 1.49 -0.46 1.78
N MET A 98 2.56 0.32 1.62
CA MET A 98 2.94 0.89 0.33
C MET A 98 3.35 -0.21 -0.69
N MET A 99 4.09 -1.22 -0.24
CA MET A 99 4.42 -2.39 -1.07
C MET A 99 3.16 -3.16 -1.50
N ALA A 100 2.23 -3.41 -0.57
CA ALA A 100 0.97 -4.08 -0.87
C ALA A 100 0.10 -3.28 -1.84
N ALA A 101 0.01 -1.96 -1.65
CA ALA A 101 -0.69 -1.07 -2.59
C ALA A 101 -0.05 -1.08 -3.99
N ASN A 102 1.27 -1.07 -4.05
CA ASN A 102 2.01 -1.14 -5.32
C ASN A 102 1.78 -2.49 -6.03
N GLN A 103 1.81 -3.61 -5.30
CA GLN A 103 1.46 -4.93 -5.84
C GLN A 103 0.01 -4.97 -6.34
N GLY A 104 -0.93 -4.38 -5.61
CA GLY A 104 -2.33 -4.27 -6.03
C GLY A 104 -2.50 -3.47 -7.33
N LEU A 105 -1.76 -2.38 -7.49
CA LEU A 105 -1.70 -1.60 -8.73
C LEU A 105 -1.17 -2.43 -9.91
N PHE A 106 -0.08 -3.17 -9.73
CA PHE A 106 0.48 -4.04 -10.78
C PHE A 106 -0.49 -5.16 -11.17
N GLN A 107 -1.16 -5.79 -10.21
CA GLN A 107 -2.19 -6.81 -10.48
C GLN A 107 -3.40 -6.20 -11.21
N GLY A 108 -3.86 -5.00 -10.80
CA GLY A 108 -4.92 -4.27 -11.48
C GLY A 108 -4.56 -3.89 -12.92
N TYR A 109 -3.33 -3.46 -13.15
CA TYR A 109 -2.81 -3.17 -14.51
C TYR A 109 -2.76 -4.44 -15.37
N GLY A 110 -2.28 -5.55 -14.82
CA GLY A 110 -2.24 -6.84 -15.51
C GLY A 110 -3.64 -7.32 -15.90
N ALA A 111 -4.61 -7.25 -15.00
CA ALA A 111 -6.00 -7.60 -15.26
C ALA A 111 -6.65 -6.67 -16.31
N GLY A 112 -6.33 -5.37 -16.27
CA GLY A 112 -6.78 -4.39 -17.28
C GLY A 112 -6.24 -4.69 -18.67
N MET A 113 -4.96 -5.04 -18.79
CA MET A 113 -4.32 -5.44 -20.05
C MET A 113 -4.91 -6.74 -20.63
N ASP A 114 -5.19 -7.71 -19.76
CA ASP A 114 -5.83 -8.98 -20.17
C ASP A 114 -7.27 -8.73 -20.69
N THR A 115 -8.01 -7.84 -20.04
CA THR A 115 -9.35 -7.43 -20.50
C THR A 115 -9.30 -6.70 -21.84
N LEU A 116 -8.33 -5.82 -22.05
CA LEU A 116 -8.10 -5.14 -23.34
C LEU A 116 -7.70 -6.15 -24.44
N GLY A 117 -6.86 -7.12 -24.12
CA GLY A 117 -6.49 -8.22 -25.04
C GLY A 117 -7.70 -9.05 -25.46
N ARG A 118 -8.58 -9.40 -24.53
CA ARG A 118 -9.84 -10.12 -24.82
C ARG A 118 -10.79 -9.29 -25.66
N ALA A 119 -10.94 -8.00 -25.37
CA ALA A 119 -11.75 -7.09 -26.19
C ALA A 119 -11.21 -6.94 -27.60
N GLY A 120 -9.89 -6.86 -27.79
CA GLY A 120 -9.24 -6.86 -29.10
C GLY A 120 -9.49 -8.14 -29.89
N ASN A 121 -9.38 -9.30 -29.26
CA ASN A 121 -9.68 -10.59 -29.87
C ASN A 121 -11.16 -10.72 -30.26
N PHE A 122 -12.07 -10.25 -29.41
CA PHE A 122 -13.50 -10.21 -29.72
C PHE A 122 -13.81 -9.32 -30.93
N MET A 123 -13.22 -8.14 -31.00
CA MET A 123 -13.36 -7.24 -32.15
C MET A 123 -12.83 -7.85 -33.46
N THR A 124 -11.68 -8.54 -33.39
CA THR A 124 -11.10 -9.23 -34.56
C THR A 124 -11.99 -10.38 -35.03
N GLN A 125 -12.54 -11.15 -34.10
CA GLN A 125 -13.45 -12.25 -34.39
C GLN A 125 -14.79 -11.74 -34.96
N ALA A 126 -15.37 -10.70 -34.37
CA ALA A 126 -16.58 -10.06 -34.87
C ALA A 126 -16.39 -9.48 -36.29
N GLY A 127 -15.25 -8.81 -36.51
CA GLY A 127 -14.88 -8.29 -37.84
C GLY A 127 -14.68 -9.40 -38.89
N GLY A 128 -14.10 -10.55 -38.48
CA GLY A 128 -13.97 -11.75 -39.32
C GLY A 128 -15.34 -12.31 -39.67
N ASN A 129 -16.21 -12.48 -38.73
CA ASN A 129 -17.56 -12.98 -38.93
C ASN A 129 -18.38 -12.07 -39.86
N PHE A 130 -18.27 -10.76 -39.68
CA PHE A 130 -18.95 -9.79 -40.53
C PHE A 130 -18.43 -9.83 -42.00
N ARG A 131 -17.13 -10.00 -42.17
CA ARG A 131 -16.51 -10.17 -43.48
C ARG A 131 -16.99 -11.48 -44.18
N ASN A 132 -17.02 -12.59 -43.44
CA ASN A 132 -17.50 -13.88 -43.96
C ASN A 132 -18.98 -13.84 -44.34
N TYR A 133 -19.81 -13.15 -43.52
CA TYR A 133 -21.23 -12.97 -43.84
C TYR A 133 -21.43 -12.15 -45.13
N ASN A 134 -20.73 -11.04 -45.29
CA ASN A 134 -20.80 -10.22 -46.50
C ASN A 134 -20.26 -10.96 -47.72
N GLN A 135 -19.17 -11.73 -47.55
CA GLN A 135 -18.64 -12.54 -48.64
C GLN A 135 -19.63 -13.65 -49.04
N GLY A 136 -20.31 -14.28 -48.10
CA GLY A 136 -21.36 -15.23 -48.34
C GLY A 136 -22.53 -14.64 -49.14
N ALA A 137 -23.00 -13.46 -48.73
CA ALA A 137 -24.09 -12.73 -49.40
C ALA A 137 -23.70 -12.34 -50.84
N LEU A 138 -22.44 -11.88 -51.05
CA LEU A 138 -21.94 -11.56 -52.38
C LEU A 138 -21.82 -12.78 -53.27
N ASN A 139 -21.34 -13.92 -52.76
CA ASN A 139 -21.26 -15.19 -53.50
C ASN A 139 -22.66 -15.70 -53.86
N ASP A 140 -23.63 -15.59 -52.96
CA ASP A 140 -25.01 -15.99 -53.22
C ASP A 140 -25.66 -15.13 -54.32
N ALA A 141 -25.46 -13.80 -54.24
CA ALA A 141 -25.91 -12.86 -55.28
C ALA A 141 -25.26 -13.18 -56.66
N ARG A 142 -23.96 -13.50 -56.65
CA ARG A 142 -23.23 -13.89 -57.86
C ARG A 142 -23.75 -15.19 -58.44
N MET A 143 -23.97 -16.22 -57.63
CA MET A 143 -24.55 -17.50 -58.09
C MET A 143 -25.94 -17.31 -58.67
N ARG A 144 -26.80 -16.50 -58.09
CA ARG A 144 -28.14 -16.16 -58.64
C ARG A 144 -28.02 -15.50 -60.02
N TYR A 145 -27.14 -14.50 -60.11
CA TYR A 145 -26.91 -13.82 -61.40
C TYR A 145 -26.37 -14.78 -62.48
N GLU A 146 -25.44 -15.66 -62.16
CA GLU A 146 -24.88 -16.64 -63.07
C GLU A 146 -25.96 -17.65 -63.52
N ASN A 147 -26.79 -18.15 -62.58
CA ASN A 147 -27.90 -19.03 -62.88
C ASN A 147 -28.97 -18.40 -63.78
N ASP A 148 -29.33 -17.12 -63.50
CA ASP A 148 -30.31 -16.40 -64.31
C ASP A 148 -29.77 -16.13 -65.73
N ARG A 149 -28.49 -15.79 -65.84
CA ARG A 149 -27.83 -15.60 -67.16
C ARG A 149 -27.73 -16.90 -67.93
N ASP A 150 -27.32 -17.98 -67.32
CA ASP A 150 -27.13 -19.29 -67.97
C ASP A 150 -28.47 -19.91 -68.32
N PHE A 151 -29.54 -19.65 -67.51
CA PHE A 151 -30.90 -20.03 -67.85
C PHE A 151 -31.39 -19.34 -69.11
N ALA A 152 -31.15 -18.03 -69.25
CA ALA A 152 -31.52 -17.26 -70.43
C ALA A 152 -30.76 -17.73 -71.70
N LEU A 153 -29.48 -18.05 -71.54
CA LEU A 153 -28.66 -18.62 -72.64
C LEU A 153 -29.13 -20.04 -73.07
N ASP A 154 -29.40 -20.89 -72.09
CA ASP A 154 -29.91 -22.24 -72.32
C ASP A 154 -31.28 -22.23 -73.04
N GLN A 155 -32.18 -21.33 -72.65
CA GLN A 155 -33.45 -21.11 -73.32
C GLN A 155 -33.25 -20.66 -74.77
N ASN A 156 -32.35 -19.71 -75.07
CA ASN A 156 -32.01 -19.25 -76.38
C ASN A 156 -31.41 -20.40 -77.26
N ILE A 157 -30.50 -21.19 -76.73
CA ILE A 157 -29.90 -22.34 -77.42
C ILE A 157 -30.96 -23.39 -77.71
N LYS A 158 -31.87 -23.70 -76.82
CA LYS A 158 -32.99 -24.62 -77.03
C LYS A 158 -33.94 -24.08 -78.11
N TYR A 159 -34.19 -22.78 -78.10
CA TYR A 159 -35.05 -22.13 -79.11
C TYR A 159 -34.39 -22.25 -80.52
N GLN A 160 -33.09 -21.93 -80.62
CA GLN A 160 -32.34 -22.04 -81.88
C GLN A 160 -32.25 -23.45 -82.38
N LYS A 161 -32.01 -24.48 -81.54
CA LYS A 161 -32.00 -25.89 -81.86
C LYS A 161 -33.38 -26.34 -82.32
N GLY A 162 -34.44 -25.89 -81.68
CA GLY A 162 -35.81 -26.19 -82.10
C GLY A 162 -36.17 -25.65 -83.50
N MET A 163 -35.66 -24.43 -83.83
CA MET A 163 -35.87 -23.81 -85.14
C MET A 163 -35.05 -24.49 -86.23
N LEU A 164 -33.78 -24.90 -85.91
CA LEU A 164 -32.94 -25.57 -86.91
C LEU A 164 -33.41 -27.01 -87.16
N GLY A 165 -33.99 -27.72 -86.18
CA GLY A 165 -34.55 -29.04 -86.35
C GLY A 165 -35.88 -29.09 -87.10
N GLN A 166 -36.53 -27.98 -87.37
CA GLN A 166 -37.74 -27.87 -88.20
C GLN A 166 -37.41 -27.52 -89.66
N ALA A 167 -36.13 -27.28 -90.02
CA ALA A 167 -35.74 -26.91 -91.35
C ALA A 167 -35.36 -28.09 -92.25
N ASP A 168 -35.46 -29.31 -91.72
CA ASP A 168 -35.15 -30.57 -92.46
C ASP A 168 -36.40 -31.38 -92.78
N TYR A 169 -37.44 -30.72 -93.35
CA TYR A 169 -38.54 -31.38 -94.07
C TYR A 169 -38.86 -30.62 -95.33
#